data_d9b694c466d2e2af931fad208db1391f
#
_entry.id   d9b694c466d2e2af931fad208db1391f
#
_cell.length_a   1.000
_cell.length_b   1.000
_cell.length_c   1.000
_cell.angle_alpha   90.00
_cell.angle_beta   90.00
_cell.angle_gamma   90.00
#
_symmetry.space_group_name_H-M   'P 1'
#
loop_
_entity.id
_entity.type
_entity.pdbx_description
1 polymer ?
#
loop_
_entity_poly.entity_id
_entity_poly.type
_entity_poly.pdbx_seq_one_letter_code
_entity_poly.pdbx_strand_id
1 'polypeptide(L)'
;MPRASQGSQGSQGLQGRQGRQAPQAGQALPSTPASAGWVIDASVTMPWFFADKTTPFTEGLLDRLGEQVIWAPTLWVLECANVLQSAQRRRRIDAQRRAEIASELSAFTVRLDSEIPEFVNLDRLAAAHGLSAYDAAYLELALRRSVLLVSLDVRLIAAARALGHPVLSAASDVRN
;
A
#
# COMPACT_ATOMS: atom_id res chain seq x y z
N MET A 1 63.99 25.02 -42.77
CA MET A 1 63.62 26.10 -43.68
C MET A 1 62.52 25.63 -44.61
N PRO A 2 61.50 26.41 -44.98
CA PRO A 2 60.92 27.55 -44.27
C PRO A 2 59.41 27.51 -44.22
N ARG A 3 58.89 28.29 -43.34
CA ARG A 3 57.89 29.39 -43.42
C ARG A 3 56.43 28.97 -43.40
N ALA A 4 55.75 29.44 -42.42
CA ALA A 4 55.07 30.72 -42.17
C ALA A 4 53.73 30.75 -42.91
N SER A 5 52.65 31.23 -42.44
CA SER A 5 52.28 32.33 -41.57
C SER A 5 50.79 32.45 -41.49
N GLN A 6 50.34 32.97 -40.39
CA GLN A 6 49.32 34.03 -40.30
C GLN A 6 47.94 33.73 -40.90
N GLY A 7 46.87 34.00 -40.25
CA GLY A 7 46.47 34.97 -39.27
C GLY A 7 45.03 35.03 -39.20
N SER A 8 44.61 35.60 -38.13
CA SER A 8 43.69 36.69 -37.99
C SER A 8 42.23 36.35 -37.57
N GLN A 9 41.96 36.70 -36.35
CA GLN A 9 40.88 37.62 -35.89
C GLN A 9 39.46 37.27 -36.44
N GLY A 10 38.52 37.01 -35.65
CA GLY A 10 37.96 37.71 -34.53
C GLY A 10 36.49 37.80 -34.76
N SER A 11 35.71 37.43 -33.84
CA SER A 11 34.47 38.15 -33.52
C SER A 11 33.81 37.58 -32.30
N GLN A 12 33.75 38.40 -31.28
CA GLN A 12 32.88 38.26 -30.13
C GLN A 12 31.44 38.42 -30.60
N GLY A 13 30.57 37.53 -30.16
CA GLY A 13 29.14 37.55 -30.46
C GLY A 13 28.29 36.94 -29.34
N LEU A 14 28.03 37.79 -28.36
CA LEU A 14 26.78 37.81 -27.56
C LEU A 14 26.30 36.52 -26.88
N GLN A 15 26.51 36.53 -25.58
CA GLN A 15 25.82 35.72 -24.55
C GLN A 15 24.31 35.82 -24.72
N GLY A 16 23.72 34.71 -25.18
CA GLY A 16 22.28 34.48 -25.10
C GLY A 16 21.92 34.01 -23.69
N ARG A 17 21.12 34.82 -23.00
CA ARG A 17 20.51 34.53 -21.71
C ARG A 17 19.84 33.15 -21.72
N GLN A 18 20.31 32.23 -20.90
CA GLN A 18 19.57 31.01 -20.57
C GLN A 18 18.33 31.41 -19.80
N GLY A 19 17.18 31.24 -20.45
CA GLY A 19 15.87 31.37 -19.83
C GLY A 19 15.72 30.36 -18.69
N ARG A 20 15.43 30.85 -17.52
CA ARG A 20 14.95 30.04 -16.38
C ARG A 20 13.70 29.31 -16.85
N GLN A 21 13.79 27.99 -16.99
CA GLN A 21 12.61 27.15 -17.11
C GLN A 21 11.86 27.20 -15.78
N ALA A 22 10.60 27.56 -15.88
CA ALA A 22 9.64 27.48 -14.76
C ALA A 22 9.55 26.03 -14.28
N PRO A 23 9.32 25.79 -12.97
CA PRO A 23 9.08 24.46 -12.45
C PRO A 23 7.82 23.90 -13.09
N GLN A 24 7.95 22.75 -13.76
CA GLN A 24 6.82 22.01 -14.29
C GLN A 24 6.01 21.49 -13.11
N ALA A 25 4.81 22.03 -12.95
CA ALA A 25 3.81 21.51 -12.06
C ALA A 25 3.36 20.12 -12.53
N GLY A 26 3.18 19.19 -11.56
CA GLY A 26 2.45 17.97 -11.78
C GLY A 26 3.31 16.76 -12.16
N GLN A 27 4.13 16.25 -11.24
CA GLN A 27 4.44 14.84 -11.29
C GLN A 27 3.14 14.09 -10.90
N ALA A 28 2.43 13.62 -11.92
CA ALA A 28 1.39 12.62 -11.75
C ALA A 28 2.01 11.44 -10.98
N LEU A 29 1.30 10.99 -9.94
CA LEU A 29 1.63 9.74 -9.25
C LEU A 29 1.87 8.67 -10.31
N PRO A 30 2.87 7.77 -10.15
CA PRO A 30 3.09 6.71 -11.10
C PRO A 30 1.78 5.97 -11.30
N SER A 31 1.31 5.95 -12.55
CA SER A 31 0.16 5.14 -12.96
C SER A 31 0.53 3.69 -12.66
N THR A 32 0.10 3.20 -11.50
CA THR A 32 0.20 1.79 -11.14
C THR A 32 -0.47 1.02 -12.28
N PRO A 33 0.18 0.02 -12.88
CA PRO A 33 -0.41 -0.73 -13.97
C PRO A 33 -1.76 -1.28 -13.51
N ALA A 34 -2.79 -1.07 -14.29
CA ALA A 34 -4.20 -1.34 -14.01
C ALA A 34 -4.56 -2.83 -13.82
N SER A 35 -3.59 -3.70 -13.54
CA SER A 35 -3.77 -5.15 -13.37
C SER A 35 -3.36 -5.68 -11.99
N ALA A 36 -2.95 -4.81 -11.10
CA ALA A 36 -2.46 -5.25 -9.79
C ALA A 36 -3.55 -5.03 -8.76
N GLY A 37 -4.16 -6.07 -8.23
CA GLY A 37 -5.10 -5.99 -7.11
C GLY A 37 -4.50 -5.39 -5.84
N TRP A 38 -5.22 -5.51 -4.76
CA TRP A 38 -4.79 -5.05 -3.42
C TRP A 38 -4.62 -6.24 -2.49
N VAL A 39 -3.62 -6.20 -1.64
CA VAL A 39 -3.59 -7.00 -0.41
C VAL A 39 -4.12 -6.13 0.71
N ILE A 40 -5.22 -6.55 1.34
CA ILE A 40 -5.83 -5.85 2.48
C ILE A 40 -5.63 -6.63 3.77
N ASP A 41 -5.38 -5.94 4.87
CA ASP A 41 -5.33 -6.54 6.19
C ASP A 41 -6.64 -6.31 6.99
N ALA A 42 -6.75 -6.96 8.14
CA ALA A 42 -7.91 -6.83 9.00
C ALA A 42 -8.07 -5.41 9.57
N SER A 43 -6.98 -4.63 9.67
CA SER A 43 -7.04 -3.25 10.18
C SER A 43 -7.83 -2.32 9.26
N VAL A 44 -7.84 -2.59 7.97
CA VAL A 44 -8.62 -1.87 6.96
C VAL A 44 -10.04 -2.42 6.84
N THR A 45 -10.18 -3.75 6.87
CA THR A 45 -11.45 -4.42 6.65
C THR A 45 -12.43 -4.18 7.81
N MET A 46 -11.97 -4.36 9.03
CA MET A 46 -12.85 -4.32 10.20
C MET A 46 -13.51 -2.96 10.46
N PRO A 47 -12.88 -1.80 10.21
CA PRO A 47 -13.53 -0.51 10.29
C PRO A 47 -14.84 -0.37 9.51
N TRP A 48 -15.00 -1.06 8.40
CA TRP A 48 -16.25 -1.00 7.61
C TRP A 48 -17.48 -1.53 8.35
N PHE A 49 -17.27 -2.35 9.37
CA PHE A 49 -18.34 -2.98 10.16
C PHE A 49 -18.57 -2.33 11.53
N PHE A 50 -17.77 -1.32 11.86
CA PHE A 50 -17.84 -0.60 13.13
C PHE A 50 -17.89 0.90 12.89
N ALA A 51 -19.08 1.50 13.03
CA ALA A 51 -19.32 2.92 12.74
C ALA A 51 -18.36 3.89 13.48
N ASP A 52 -17.91 3.51 14.70
CA ASP A 52 -16.95 4.30 15.47
C ASP A 52 -15.50 4.17 14.98
N LYS A 53 -15.24 3.36 13.97
CA LYS A 53 -13.92 3.12 13.36
C LYS A 53 -13.82 3.52 11.90
N THR A 54 -14.96 3.78 11.27
CA THR A 54 -15.02 4.22 9.88
C THR A 54 -14.37 5.61 9.74
N THR A 55 -13.58 5.78 8.70
CA THR A 55 -12.89 7.04 8.39
C THR A 55 -13.10 7.37 6.91
N PRO A 56 -12.94 8.63 6.47
CA PRO A 56 -13.01 8.97 5.05
C PRO A 56 -12.06 8.14 4.18
N PHE A 57 -10.91 7.77 4.71
CA PHE A 57 -9.97 6.89 4.01
C PHE A 57 -10.56 5.49 3.80
N THR A 58 -11.10 4.86 4.84
CA THR A 58 -11.68 3.50 4.73
C THR A 58 -12.96 3.49 3.91
N GLU A 59 -13.77 4.54 3.93
CA GLU A 59 -14.92 4.71 3.05
C GLU A 59 -14.49 4.83 1.59
N GLY A 60 -13.52 5.69 1.28
CA GLY A 60 -13.00 5.84 -0.08
C GLY A 60 -12.35 4.56 -0.63
N LEU A 61 -11.84 3.66 0.24
CA LEU A 61 -11.40 2.33 -0.18
C LEU A 61 -12.58 1.43 -0.55
N LEU A 62 -13.64 1.46 0.24
CA LEU A 62 -14.84 0.65 0.01
C LEU A 62 -15.47 0.95 -1.35
N ASP A 63 -15.53 2.23 -1.73
CA ASP A 63 -16.04 2.69 -3.04
C ASP A 63 -15.23 2.11 -4.22
N ARG A 64 -13.95 1.83 -4.01
CA ARG A 64 -13.02 1.36 -5.04
C ARG A 64 -12.86 -0.16 -5.08
N LEU A 65 -13.39 -0.89 -4.12
CA LEU A 65 -13.22 -2.35 -4.04
C LEU A 65 -13.76 -3.08 -5.26
N GLY A 66 -14.88 -2.63 -5.83
CA GLY A 66 -15.49 -3.26 -7.00
C GLY A 66 -14.62 -3.23 -8.26
N GLU A 67 -13.62 -2.37 -8.29
CA GLU A 67 -12.69 -2.19 -9.41
C GLU A 67 -11.39 -2.97 -9.23
N GLN A 68 -11.18 -3.61 -8.07
CA GLN A 68 -9.92 -4.23 -7.70
C GLN A 68 -10.06 -5.72 -7.44
N VAL A 69 -9.01 -6.46 -7.71
CA VAL A 69 -8.86 -7.82 -7.21
C VAL A 69 -8.29 -7.77 -5.80
N ILE A 70 -9.09 -8.19 -4.83
CA ILE A 70 -8.71 -8.13 -3.42
C ILE A 70 -8.10 -9.46 -2.99
N TRP A 71 -6.92 -9.40 -2.40
CA TRP A 71 -6.18 -10.54 -1.87
C TRP A 71 -6.00 -10.43 -0.37
N ALA A 72 -5.95 -11.56 0.31
CA ALA A 72 -5.50 -11.67 1.68
C ALA A 72 -4.90 -13.07 1.94
N PRO A 73 -3.95 -13.23 2.86
CA PRO A 73 -3.54 -14.54 3.33
C PRO A 73 -4.70 -15.22 4.09
N THR A 74 -4.71 -16.54 4.18
CA THR A 74 -5.79 -17.28 4.88
C THR A 74 -5.95 -16.89 6.35
N LEU A 75 -4.89 -16.40 6.97
CA LEU A 75 -4.93 -15.90 8.36
C LEU A 75 -5.90 -14.71 8.54
N TRP A 76 -6.22 -13.95 7.48
CA TRP A 76 -7.18 -12.86 7.50
C TRP A 76 -8.54 -13.28 8.08
N VAL A 77 -9.00 -14.49 7.73
CA VAL A 77 -10.26 -15.05 8.26
C VAL A 77 -10.20 -15.17 9.78
N LEU A 78 -9.08 -15.64 10.31
CA LEU A 78 -8.87 -15.83 11.75
C LEU A 78 -8.78 -14.48 12.48
N GLU A 79 -8.13 -13.51 11.89
CA GLU A 79 -8.01 -12.17 12.45
C GLU A 79 -9.36 -11.46 12.50
N CYS A 80 -10.12 -11.47 11.41
CA CYS A 80 -11.47 -10.92 11.38
C CYS A 80 -12.38 -11.60 12.42
N ALA A 81 -12.37 -12.93 12.48
CA ALA A 81 -13.13 -13.68 13.48
C ALA A 81 -12.71 -13.30 14.91
N ASN A 82 -11.43 -13.13 15.16
CA ASN A 82 -10.89 -12.73 16.47
C ASN A 82 -11.34 -11.32 16.88
N VAL A 83 -11.37 -10.39 15.93
CA VAL A 83 -11.89 -9.02 16.16
C VAL A 83 -13.37 -9.08 16.55
N LEU A 84 -14.19 -9.86 15.83
CA LEU A 84 -15.62 -10.01 16.14
C LEU A 84 -15.85 -10.63 17.52
N GLN A 85 -15.12 -11.71 17.85
CA GLN A 85 -15.21 -12.35 19.16
C GLN A 85 -14.78 -11.37 20.29
N SER A 86 -13.73 -10.59 20.04
CA SER A 86 -13.27 -9.61 21.01
C SER A 86 -14.27 -8.46 21.20
N ALA A 87 -14.89 -7.99 20.12
CA ALA A 87 -15.93 -6.97 20.18
C ALA A 87 -17.15 -7.43 20.98
N GLN A 88 -17.58 -8.66 20.78
CA GLN A 88 -18.69 -9.24 21.56
C GLN A 88 -18.31 -9.41 23.05
N ARG A 89 -17.14 -9.99 23.35
CA ARG A 89 -16.67 -10.12 24.76
C ARG A 89 -16.61 -8.78 25.49
N ARG A 90 -16.23 -7.71 24.77
CA ARG A 90 -16.18 -6.33 25.31
C ARG A 90 -17.54 -5.63 25.26
N ARG A 91 -18.62 -6.32 24.90
CA ARG A 91 -19.98 -5.80 24.79
C ARG A 91 -20.12 -4.58 23.85
N ARG A 92 -19.26 -4.48 22.84
CA ARG A 92 -19.38 -3.47 21.80
C ARG A 92 -20.43 -3.84 20.74
N ILE A 93 -20.64 -5.13 20.55
CA ILE A 93 -21.71 -5.72 19.74
C ILE A 93 -22.33 -6.88 20.49
N ASP A 94 -23.58 -7.18 20.19
CA ASP A 94 -24.26 -8.37 20.67
C ASP A 94 -24.02 -9.60 19.77
N ALA A 95 -24.58 -10.73 20.12
CA ALA A 95 -24.43 -11.96 19.36
C ALA A 95 -25.10 -11.90 17.98
N GLN A 96 -26.22 -11.18 17.89
CA GLN A 96 -26.92 -11.00 16.61
C GLN A 96 -26.08 -10.18 15.65
N ARG A 97 -25.61 -9.00 16.08
CA ARG A 97 -24.77 -8.13 15.22
C ARG A 97 -23.46 -8.82 14.82
N ARG A 98 -22.87 -9.62 15.74
CA ARG A 98 -21.70 -10.44 15.39
C ARG A 98 -21.99 -11.43 14.27
N ALA A 99 -23.14 -12.10 14.31
CA ALA A 99 -23.52 -13.07 13.27
C ALA A 99 -23.81 -12.38 11.93
N GLU A 100 -24.44 -11.20 11.95
CA GLU A 100 -24.67 -10.38 10.76
C GLU A 100 -23.35 -10.00 10.09
N ILE A 101 -22.40 -9.43 10.85
CA ILE A 101 -21.08 -9.05 10.30
C ILE A 101 -20.34 -10.28 9.77
N ALA A 102 -20.41 -11.42 10.46
CA ALA A 102 -19.78 -12.64 9.96
C ALA A 102 -20.36 -13.10 8.61
N SER A 103 -21.68 -12.93 8.43
CA SER A 103 -22.34 -13.21 7.15
C SER A 103 -21.91 -12.20 6.06
N GLU A 104 -21.87 -10.91 6.39
CA GLU A 104 -21.38 -9.86 5.48
C GLU A 104 -19.94 -10.11 5.03
N LEU A 105 -19.03 -10.46 5.98
CA LEU A 105 -17.64 -10.82 5.68
C LEU A 105 -17.53 -12.07 4.81
N SER A 106 -18.41 -13.05 4.99
CA SER A 106 -18.45 -14.27 4.18
C SER A 106 -18.89 -14.01 2.74
N ALA A 107 -19.68 -12.97 2.51
CA ALA A 107 -20.11 -12.53 1.19
C ALA A 107 -19.09 -11.57 0.54
N PHE A 108 -18.07 -11.12 1.28
CA PHE A 108 -17.07 -10.18 0.79
C PHE A 108 -16.12 -10.88 -0.18
N THR A 109 -15.94 -10.29 -1.36
CA THR A 109 -15.16 -10.91 -2.44
C THR A 109 -13.66 -10.71 -2.20
N VAL A 110 -13.07 -11.54 -1.34
CA VAL A 110 -11.63 -11.61 -1.09
C VAL A 110 -11.07 -12.93 -1.63
N ARG A 111 -10.02 -12.86 -2.41
CA ARG A 111 -9.25 -14.03 -2.84
C ARG A 111 -8.26 -14.41 -1.75
N LEU A 112 -8.57 -15.47 -1.04
CA LEU A 112 -7.66 -15.99 -0.02
C LEU A 112 -6.51 -16.73 -0.71
N ASP A 113 -5.29 -16.27 -0.40
CA ASP A 113 -4.08 -16.94 -0.84
C ASP A 113 -3.74 -18.08 0.13
N SER A 114 -3.78 -19.30 -0.37
CA SER A 114 -3.48 -20.51 0.41
C SER A 114 -2.02 -20.96 0.31
N GLU A 115 -1.20 -20.24 -0.44
CA GLU A 115 0.23 -20.53 -0.52
C GLU A 115 0.89 -20.15 0.80
N ILE A 116 1.54 -21.10 1.42
CA ILE A 116 2.26 -20.90 2.67
C ILE A 116 3.67 -20.42 2.33
N PRO A 117 4.09 -19.23 2.80
CA PRO A 117 5.45 -18.76 2.59
C PRO A 117 6.48 -19.74 3.18
N GLU A 118 7.65 -19.84 2.55
CA GLU A 118 8.75 -20.59 3.12
C GLU A 118 9.13 -20.00 4.49
N PHE A 119 9.24 -20.86 5.51
CA PHE A 119 9.45 -20.44 6.89
C PHE A 119 10.65 -19.50 7.06
N VAL A 120 11.78 -19.85 6.45
CA VAL A 120 13.02 -19.04 6.57
C VAL A 120 12.85 -17.64 5.95
N ASN A 121 12.12 -17.53 4.85
CA ASN A 121 11.89 -16.26 4.18
C ASN A 121 10.94 -15.38 4.99
N LEU A 122 9.88 -15.96 5.54
CA LEU A 122 8.93 -15.27 6.42
C LEU A 122 9.60 -14.78 7.70
N ASP A 123 10.36 -15.64 8.37
CA ASP A 123 11.10 -15.31 9.61
C ASP A 123 12.11 -14.19 9.35
N ARG A 124 12.87 -14.27 8.27
CA ARG A 124 13.82 -13.22 7.89
C ARG A 124 13.13 -11.89 7.63
N LEU A 125 12.01 -11.89 6.91
CA LEU A 125 11.23 -10.69 6.63
C LEU A 125 10.69 -10.07 7.93
N ALA A 126 10.12 -10.87 8.81
CA ALA A 126 9.63 -10.44 10.10
C ALA A 126 10.74 -9.82 10.96
N ALA A 127 11.87 -10.52 11.10
CA ALA A 127 13.01 -10.07 11.91
C ALA A 127 13.63 -8.77 11.37
N ALA A 128 13.83 -8.68 10.05
CA ALA A 128 14.45 -7.51 9.42
C ALA A 128 13.63 -6.21 9.61
N HIS A 129 12.32 -6.31 9.76
CA HIS A 129 11.42 -5.15 9.85
C HIS A 129 10.69 -5.04 11.19
N GLY A 130 10.99 -5.89 12.16
CA GLY A 130 10.35 -5.89 13.48
C GLY A 130 8.86 -6.16 13.43
N LEU A 131 8.42 -6.98 12.47
CA LEU A 131 7.04 -7.39 12.29
C LEU A 131 6.72 -8.67 13.07
N SER A 132 5.44 -8.87 13.37
CA SER A 132 4.95 -10.20 13.72
C SER A 132 4.99 -11.10 12.46
N ALA A 133 4.98 -12.43 12.65
CA ALA A 133 4.86 -13.37 11.53
C ALA A 133 3.54 -13.16 10.76
N TYR A 134 2.49 -12.71 11.43
CA TYR A 134 1.20 -12.40 10.82
C TYR A 134 1.30 -11.19 9.89
N ASP A 135 1.87 -10.06 10.35
CA ASP A 135 2.07 -8.87 9.55
C ASP A 135 3.03 -9.15 8.37
N ALA A 136 4.09 -9.93 8.63
CA ALA A 136 5.03 -10.36 7.60
C ALA A 136 4.36 -11.19 6.50
N ALA A 137 3.32 -11.98 6.80
CA ALA A 137 2.59 -12.74 5.81
C ALA A 137 1.81 -11.85 4.82
N TYR A 138 1.23 -10.73 5.30
CA TYR A 138 0.60 -9.74 4.41
C TYR A 138 1.62 -9.06 3.50
N LEU A 139 2.76 -8.67 4.07
CA LEU A 139 3.83 -8.02 3.32
C LEU A 139 4.43 -8.97 2.27
N GLU A 140 4.69 -10.23 2.66
CA GLU A 140 5.18 -11.26 1.75
C GLU A 140 4.21 -11.46 0.58
N LEU A 141 2.93 -11.60 0.87
CA LEU A 141 1.90 -11.77 -0.16
C LEU A 141 1.88 -10.59 -1.14
N ALA A 142 1.95 -9.35 -0.63
CA ALA A 142 1.97 -8.16 -1.45
C ALA A 142 3.22 -8.10 -2.35
N LEU A 143 4.39 -8.44 -1.78
CA LEU A 143 5.67 -8.51 -2.51
C LEU A 143 5.63 -9.60 -3.59
N ARG A 144 5.24 -10.82 -3.24
CA ARG A 144 5.21 -11.98 -4.14
C ARG A 144 4.25 -11.77 -5.30
N ARG A 145 3.09 -11.16 -5.07
CA ARG A 145 2.12 -10.85 -6.11
C ARG A 145 2.37 -9.52 -6.81
N SER A 146 3.31 -8.71 -6.33
CA SER A 146 3.60 -7.37 -6.86
C SER A 146 2.33 -6.49 -6.91
N VAL A 147 1.50 -6.55 -5.88
CA VAL A 147 0.24 -5.80 -5.74
C VAL A 147 0.34 -4.79 -4.61
N LEU A 148 -0.52 -3.77 -4.63
CA LEU A 148 -0.56 -2.73 -3.62
C LEU A 148 -0.93 -3.29 -2.24
N LEU A 149 -0.15 -2.96 -1.21
CA LEU A 149 -0.53 -3.23 0.17
C LEU A 149 -1.44 -2.12 0.68
N VAL A 150 -2.56 -2.48 1.31
CA VAL A 150 -3.51 -1.53 1.91
C VAL A 150 -3.65 -1.85 3.39
N SER A 151 -3.20 -0.97 4.25
CA SER A 151 -3.14 -1.20 5.70
C SER A 151 -3.29 0.09 6.51
N LEU A 152 -3.77 -0.03 7.75
CA LEU A 152 -3.72 0.99 8.79
C LEU A 152 -2.66 0.68 9.85
N ASP A 153 -2.03 -0.50 9.80
CA ASP A 153 -0.94 -0.83 10.72
C ASP A 153 0.34 -0.06 10.41
N VAL A 154 0.77 0.76 11.36
CA VAL A 154 1.92 1.67 11.18
C VAL A 154 3.23 0.90 10.93
N ARG A 155 3.41 -0.27 11.57
CA ARG A 155 4.64 -1.07 11.42
C ARG A 155 4.67 -1.74 10.06
N LEU A 156 3.54 -2.29 9.63
CA LEU A 156 3.39 -2.92 8.32
C LEU A 156 3.60 -1.91 7.18
N ILE A 157 3.02 -0.70 7.32
CA ILE A 157 3.21 0.42 6.39
C ILE A 157 4.68 0.83 6.33
N ALA A 158 5.35 0.97 7.49
CA ALA A 158 6.76 1.36 7.54
C ALA A 158 7.66 0.32 6.88
N ALA A 159 7.41 -0.98 7.12
CA ALA A 159 8.15 -2.08 6.50
C ALA A 159 8.00 -2.09 4.97
N ALA A 160 6.77 -1.94 4.46
CA ALA A 160 6.52 -1.87 3.03
C ALA A 160 7.27 -0.69 2.38
N ARG A 161 7.21 0.49 3.00
CA ARG A 161 7.94 1.67 2.53
C ARG A 161 9.46 1.50 2.54
N ALA A 162 10.00 0.86 3.58
CA ALA A 162 11.44 0.57 3.68
C ALA A 162 11.94 -0.34 2.55
N LEU A 163 11.08 -1.20 2.04
CA LEU A 163 11.34 -2.07 0.89
C LEU A 163 11.04 -1.41 -0.47
N GLY A 164 10.60 -0.15 -0.47
CA GLY A 164 10.17 0.52 -1.71
C GLY A 164 8.88 -0.07 -2.31
N HIS A 165 8.14 -0.87 -1.52
CA HIS A 165 6.89 -1.47 -1.98
C HIS A 165 5.74 -0.46 -1.90
N PRO A 166 4.87 -0.38 -2.92
CA PRO A 166 3.74 0.54 -2.91
C PRO A 166 2.74 0.17 -1.81
N VAL A 167 2.38 1.18 -1.00
CA VAL A 167 1.42 1.03 0.09
C VAL A 167 0.42 2.18 0.07
N LEU A 168 -0.85 1.83 0.24
CA LEU A 168 -1.95 2.78 0.44
C LEU A 168 -2.33 2.81 1.92
N SER A 169 -2.32 3.99 2.51
CA SER A 169 -2.59 4.19 3.94
C SER A 169 -3.20 5.58 4.17
N ALA A 170 -3.89 5.77 5.30
CA ALA A 170 -4.49 7.05 5.65
C ALA A 170 -3.50 8.24 5.65
N ALA A 171 -2.22 7.98 5.91
CA ALA A 171 -1.17 9.01 5.87
C ALA A 171 -0.73 9.40 4.44
N SER A 172 -1.13 8.66 3.42
CA SER A 172 -0.79 8.93 2.02
C SER A 172 -1.72 9.97 1.40
N ASP A 173 -2.94 10.13 1.92
CA ASP A 173 -3.95 11.08 1.42
C ASP A 173 -3.76 12.51 1.92
N VAL A 174 -2.86 12.74 2.89
CA VAL A 174 -2.64 14.07 3.50
C VAL A 174 -1.64 14.93 2.71
N ARG A 175 -1.09 14.46 1.60
CA ARG A 175 -0.20 15.23 0.73
C ARG A 175 -0.84 15.47 -0.63
N ASN A 176 -1.78 16.37 -0.63
CA ASN A 176 -2.19 17.12 -1.82
C ASN A 176 -2.18 18.60 -1.49
#